data_4d0984e6b43e385ab2c5978ff13143f5
#
_entry.id   4d0984e6b43e385ab2c5978ff13143f5
#
_cell.length_a   1.000
_cell.length_b   1.000
_cell.length_c   1.000
_cell.angle_alpha   90.00
_cell.angle_beta   90.00
_cell.angle_gamma   90.00
#
_symmetry.space_group_name_H-M   'P 1'
#
loop_
_entity.id
_entity.type
_entity.pdbx_description
1 polymer ?
#
loop_
_entity_poly.entity_id
_entity_poly.type
_entity_poly.pdbx_seq_one_letter_code
_entity_poly.pdbx_strand_id
1 'polypeptide(L)'
;MDYLLVLKNGLGNKIFILINFIHKYKNVHFHIVDSKSHHQEGFAEEKIWHLFPKLKDLPNVSFIRWREYDQLKKTMPEFEVPFDIYYVTSGFKPATKKLFVPAPEYEALETKYDFKKGIFVHFRLGDKFRLNLAELRKGKSVKYVVMKPEFYEDHISELRKKDEPVYIFTDEPELAKCLISREYTFVDEGANETFYCFQNARRVIISESTLSIAAVLLGSKKKDLVVPNFLYMPPDYKLVTSPYFSEGESNKKYLLRTLAEYIDIVKKCKVT
;
A
#
# COMPACT_ATOMS: atom_id res chain seq x y z
N MET A 1 4.24 -31.58 2.57
CA MET A 1 5.14 -30.98 3.58
C MET A 1 4.47 -29.72 4.08
N ASP A 2 4.40 -29.56 5.39
CA ASP A 2 3.67 -28.49 6.03
C ASP A 2 4.63 -27.51 6.67
N TYR A 3 4.29 -26.23 6.57
CA TYR A 3 5.10 -25.14 7.13
C TYR A 3 4.25 -24.14 7.90
N LEU A 4 4.85 -23.52 8.90
CA LEU A 4 4.30 -22.35 9.54
C LEU A 4 4.69 -21.10 8.75
N LEU A 5 3.75 -20.20 8.54
CA LEU A 5 3.98 -18.91 7.88
C LEU A 5 3.42 -17.78 8.73
N VAL A 6 4.29 -16.86 9.13
CA VAL A 6 3.88 -15.66 9.85
C VAL A 6 3.76 -14.50 8.86
N LEU A 7 2.54 -14.00 8.67
CA LEU A 7 2.32 -12.78 7.91
C LEU A 7 2.65 -11.57 8.78
N LYS A 8 3.81 -11.00 8.53
CA LYS A 8 4.33 -9.81 9.24
C LYS A 8 4.08 -8.54 8.41
N ASN A 9 4.22 -7.39 9.06
CA ASN A 9 4.10 -6.06 8.45
C ASN A 9 2.66 -5.66 8.03
N GLY A 10 2.54 -4.57 7.26
CA GLY A 10 1.26 -4.03 6.82
C GLY A 10 0.55 -4.89 5.78
N LEU A 11 -0.73 -4.61 5.56
CA LEU A 11 -1.63 -5.36 4.69
C LEU A 11 -1.04 -5.61 3.29
N GLY A 12 -0.45 -4.58 2.66
CA GLY A 12 0.16 -4.73 1.34
C GLY A 12 1.24 -5.80 1.28
N ASN A 13 2.14 -5.83 2.28
CA ASN A 13 3.18 -6.85 2.38
C ASN A 13 2.60 -8.26 2.54
N LYS A 14 1.57 -8.41 3.38
CA LYS A 14 0.86 -9.68 3.57
C LYS A 14 0.26 -10.19 2.26
N ILE A 15 -0.32 -9.30 1.47
CA ILE A 15 -0.88 -9.62 0.15
C ILE A 15 0.22 -10.11 -0.80
N PHE A 16 1.35 -9.41 -0.88
CA PHE A 16 2.48 -9.83 -1.73
C PHE A 16 3.00 -11.21 -1.33
N ILE A 17 3.13 -11.49 -0.04
CA ILE A 17 3.54 -12.80 0.47
C ILE A 17 2.56 -13.87 -0.01
N LEU A 18 1.26 -13.69 0.27
CA LEU A 18 0.25 -14.70 -0.05
C LEU A 18 0.16 -14.97 -1.55
N ILE A 19 0.14 -13.94 -2.39
CA ILE A 19 0.05 -14.06 -3.83
C ILE A 19 1.23 -14.89 -4.37
N ASN A 20 2.43 -14.59 -3.91
CA ASN A 20 3.62 -15.27 -4.39
C ASN A 20 3.70 -16.71 -3.87
N PHE A 21 3.24 -16.99 -2.64
CA PHE A 21 3.23 -18.35 -2.11
C PHE A 21 2.17 -19.23 -2.76
N ILE A 22 0.96 -18.74 -2.99
CA ILE A 22 -0.10 -19.45 -3.69
C ILE A 22 0.38 -19.97 -5.05
N HIS A 23 1.19 -19.19 -5.77
CA HIS A 23 1.69 -19.57 -7.08
C HIS A 23 2.95 -20.44 -7.05
N LYS A 24 3.88 -20.12 -6.18
CA LYS A 24 5.20 -20.76 -6.17
C LYS A 24 5.19 -22.12 -5.46
N TYR A 25 4.37 -22.30 -4.44
CA TYR A 25 4.40 -23.44 -3.55
C TYR A 25 3.10 -24.23 -3.52
N LYS A 26 2.57 -24.59 -4.69
CA LYS A 26 1.28 -25.29 -4.86
C LYS A 26 1.15 -26.62 -4.11
N ASN A 27 2.28 -27.31 -3.90
CA ASN A 27 2.33 -28.62 -3.24
C ASN A 27 2.74 -28.55 -1.77
N VAL A 28 2.77 -27.36 -1.20
CA VAL A 28 3.11 -27.12 0.20
C VAL A 28 1.87 -26.63 0.92
N HIS A 29 1.59 -27.19 2.10
CA HIS A 29 0.53 -26.69 2.95
C HIS A 29 1.10 -25.68 3.96
N PHE A 30 0.46 -24.53 4.05
CA PHE A 30 0.85 -23.46 4.97
C PHE A 30 -0.17 -23.29 6.09
N HIS A 31 0.29 -23.39 7.33
CA HIS A 31 -0.42 -22.94 8.52
C HIS A 31 -0.07 -21.47 8.78
N ILE A 32 -0.98 -20.58 8.48
CA ILE A 32 -0.73 -19.14 8.44
C ILE A 32 -1.27 -18.47 9.69
N VAL A 33 -0.39 -17.75 10.41
CA VAL A 33 -0.78 -16.82 11.45
C VAL A 33 -0.64 -15.38 10.97
N ASP A 34 -1.69 -14.61 11.13
CA ASP A 34 -1.70 -13.19 10.77
C ASP A 34 -1.29 -12.35 11.99
N SER A 35 -0.12 -11.72 11.92
CA SER A 35 0.40 -10.87 12.99
C SER A 35 -0.17 -9.45 12.92
N LYS A 36 -0.26 -8.78 14.07
CA LYS A 36 -0.53 -7.34 14.11
C LYS A 36 0.55 -6.59 13.33
N SER A 37 0.13 -5.62 12.54
CA SER A 37 1.04 -4.66 11.94
C SER A 37 1.44 -3.61 12.98
N HIS A 38 2.67 -3.15 12.93
CA HIS A 38 3.12 -1.98 13.73
C HIS A 38 2.34 -0.70 13.41
N HIS A 39 1.60 -0.68 12.30
CA HIS A 39 0.77 0.44 11.87
C HIS A 39 -0.69 0.34 12.30
N GLN A 40 -1.05 -0.71 13.07
CA GLN A 40 -2.43 -0.97 13.51
C GLN A 40 -2.65 -0.67 15.01
N GLU A 41 -1.80 0.14 15.61
CA GLU A 41 -2.05 0.66 16.95
C GLU A 41 -3.33 1.52 16.93
N GLY A 42 -4.38 1.03 17.58
CA GLY A 42 -5.69 1.70 17.66
C GLY A 42 -6.80 1.14 16.76
N PHE A 43 -6.49 0.31 15.78
CA PHE A 43 -7.50 -0.36 14.96
C PHE A 43 -7.76 -1.79 15.45
N ALA A 44 -9.02 -2.26 15.30
CA ALA A 44 -9.39 -3.65 15.59
C ALA A 44 -8.47 -4.62 14.84
N GLU A 45 -8.27 -5.83 15.40
CA GLU A 45 -7.47 -6.88 14.76
C GLU A 45 -8.13 -7.36 13.46
N GLU A 46 -7.96 -6.60 12.39
CA GLU A 46 -8.45 -6.99 11.09
C GLU A 46 -7.52 -8.03 10.48
N LYS A 47 -8.03 -9.23 10.37
CA LYS A 47 -7.32 -10.32 9.72
C LYS A 47 -7.48 -10.22 8.21
N ILE A 48 -6.43 -10.56 7.45
CA ILE A 48 -6.46 -10.50 5.99
C ILE A 48 -7.63 -11.30 5.37
N TRP A 49 -8.05 -12.38 6.01
CA TRP A 49 -9.21 -13.18 5.56
C TRP A 49 -10.58 -12.56 5.91
N HIS A 50 -10.64 -11.50 6.72
CA HIS A 50 -11.85 -10.69 6.86
C HIS A 50 -12.02 -9.82 5.61
N LEU A 51 -10.94 -9.20 5.15
CA LEU A 51 -10.98 -8.45 3.90
C LEU A 51 -11.19 -9.36 2.68
N PHE A 52 -10.56 -10.54 2.65
CA PHE A 52 -10.63 -11.49 1.52
C PHE A 52 -11.14 -12.86 1.97
N PRO A 53 -12.45 -13.06 2.13
CA PRO A 53 -13.02 -14.31 2.66
C PRO A 53 -12.63 -15.55 1.88
N LYS A 54 -12.51 -15.44 0.55
CA LYS A 54 -12.13 -16.56 -0.35
C LYS A 54 -10.73 -17.14 -0.10
N LEU A 55 -9.88 -16.45 0.66
CA LEU A 55 -8.59 -17.02 1.05
C LEU A 55 -8.73 -18.24 1.95
N LYS A 56 -9.85 -18.38 2.68
CA LYS A 56 -10.13 -19.56 3.51
C LYS A 56 -10.44 -20.80 2.70
N ASP A 57 -10.82 -20.64 1.43
CA ASP A 57 -11.19 -21.75 0.55
C ASP A 57 -9.97 -22.37 -0.15
N LEU A 58 -8.78 -21.85 0.10
CA LEU A 58 -7.54 -22.38 -0.49
C LEU A 58 -7.18 -23.72 0.14
N PRO A 59 -7.05 -24.81 -0.66
CA PRO A 59 -6.86 -26.16 -0.14
C PRO A 59 -5.52 -26.38 0.55
N ASN A 60 -4.54 -25.54 0.26
CA ASN A 60 -3.18 -25.63 0.81
C ASN A 60 -2.87 -24.54 1.83
N VAL A 61 -3.90 -23.89 2.39
CA VAL A 61 -3.77 -22.83 3.37
C VAL A 61 -4.73 -23.07 4.53
N SER A 62 -4.22 -23.02 5.75
CA SER A 62 -5.00 -23.02 6.99
C SER A 62 -4.65 -21.80 7.80
N PHE A 63 -5.63 -20.91 8.05
CA PHE A 63 -5.43 -19.78 8.94
C PHE A 63 -5.60 -20.21 10.39
N ILE A 64 -4.56 -20.02 11.18
CA ILE A 64 -4.49 -20.46 12.59
C ILE A 64 -4.38 -19.27 13.55
N ARG A 65 -4.68 -19.50 14.83
CA ARG A 65 -4.50 -18.53 15.89
C ARG A 65 -3.09 -18.63 16.49
N TRP A 66 -2.64 -17.60 17.19
CA TRP A 66 -1.32 -17.58 17.84
C TRP A 66 -1.12 -18.76 18.82
N ARG A 67 -2.17 -19.16 19.55
CA ARG A 67 -2.10 -20.32 20.45
C ARG A 67 -1.79 -21.61 19.71
N GLU A 68 -2.36 -21.80 18.53
CA GLU A 68 -2.11 -22.97 17.67
C GLU A 68 -0.71 -22.90 17.06
N TYR A 69 -0.28 -21.71 16.65
CA TYR A 69 1.08 -21.46 16.15
C TYR A 69 2.13 -21.86 17.20
N ASP A 70 1.97 -21.45 18.47
CA ASP A 70 2.91 -21.78 19.56
C ASP A 70 3.00 -23.29 19.82
N GLN A 71 1.92 -24.03 19.58
CA GLN A 71 1.91 -25.49 19.67
C GLN A 71 2.64 -26.14 18.47
N LEU A 72 2.29 -25.73 17.24
CA LEU A 72 2.82 -26.30 16.01
C LEU A 72 4.31 -25.96 15.80
N LYS A 73 4.77 -24.82 16.28
CA LYS A 73 6.16 -24.40 16.18
C LYS A 73 7.15 -25.38 16.83
N LYS A 74 6.69 -26.23 17.74
CA LYS A 74 7.53 -27.26 18.39
C LYS A 74 7.88 -28.43 17.46
N THR A 75 7.07 -28.65 16.41
CA THR A 75 7.17 -29.82 15.53
C THR A 75 7.20 -29.47 14.04
N MET A 76 6.87 -28.24 13.69
CA MET A 76 6.75 -27.80 12.30
C MET A 76 7.71 -26.63 12.03
N PRO A 77 8.46 -26.64 10.91
CA PRO A 77 9.37 -25.56 10.56
C PRO A 77 8.61 -24.28 10.17
N GLU A 78 9.15 -23.14 10.57
CA GLU A 78 8.71 -21.84 10.08
C GLU A 78 9.32 -21.57 8.70
N PHE A 79 8.49 -21.09 7.77
CA PHE A 79 8.95 -20.71 6.45
C PHE A 79 9.50 -19.28 6.48
N GLU A 80 10.77 -19.13 6.13
CA GLU A 80 11.39 -17.82 5.99
C GLU A 80 10.94 -17.15 4.69
N VAL A 81 10.37 -15.95 4.83
CA VAL A 81 9.91 -15.13 3.70
C VAL A 81 11.12 -14.41 3.10
N PRO A 82 11.49 -14.68 1.82
CA PRO A 82 12.56 -13.94 1.17
C PRO A 82 12.24 -12.45 1.07
N PHE A 83 13.24 -11.59 1.30
CA PHE A 83 13.02 -10.14 1.32
C PHE A 83 12.55 -9.57 -0.04
N ASP A 84 13.01 -10.15 -1.14
CA ASP A 84 12.68 -9.75 -2.50
C ASP A 84 11.24 -10.05 -2.91
N ILE A 85 10.52 -10.86 -2.13
CA ILE A 85 9.14 -11.26 -2.42
C ILE A 85 8.18 -10.06 -2.52
N TYR A 86 8.48 -8.97 -1.81
CA TYR A 86 7.68 -7.74 -1.84
C TYR A 86 7.75 -6.99 -3.18
N TYR A 87 8.62 -7.45 -4.08
CA TYR A 87 8.87 -6.83 -5.39
C TYR A 87 8.45 -7.74 -6.55
N VAL A 88 8.01 -8.96 -6.24
CA VAL A 88 7.60 -9.93 -7.26
C VAL A 88 6.13 -9.70 -7.63
N THR A 89 5.89 -9.27 -8.87
CA THR A 89 4.54 -9.00 -9.40
C THR A 89 3.98 -10.13 -10.26
N SER A 90 4.79 -11.14 -10.59
CA SER A 90 4.39 -12.26 -11.45
C SER A 90 3.23 -13.10 -10.92
N GLY A 91 2.96 -13.03 -9.62
CA GLY A 91 1.83 -13.69 -8.96
C GLY A 91 0.47 -13.01 -9.18
N PHE A 92 0.42 -11.76 -9.63
CA PHE A 92 -0.82 -11.00 -9.82
C PHE A 92 -1.57 -11.37 -11.11
N LYS A 93 -1.89 -12.65 -11.26
CA LYS A 93 -2.60 -13.21 -12.43
C LYS A 93 -4.12 -13.11 -12.26
N PRO A 94 -4.91 -13.18 -13.36
CA PRO A 94 -6.38 -13.15 -13.29
C PRO A 94 -6.98 -14.18 -12.33
N ALA A 95 -6.41 -15.40 -12.29
CA ALA A 95 -6.86 -16.44 -11.37
C ALA A 95 -6.65 -16.05 -9.90
N THR A 96 -5.53 -15.40 -9.58
CA THR A 96 -5.22 -14.92 -8.24
C THR A 96 -6.15 -13.79 -7.83
N LYS A 97 -6.46 -12.87 -8.75
CA LYS A 97 -7.37 -11.75 -8.46
C LYS A 97 -8.74 -12.19 -7.93
N LYS A 98 -9.22 -13.36 -8.37
CA LYS A 98 -10.50 -13.92 -7.91
C LYS A 98 -10.51 -14.31 -6.43
N LEU A 99 -9.34 -14.54 -5.83
CA LEU A 99 -9.18 -14.87 -4.41
C LEU A 99 -9.15 -13.61 -3.54
N PHE A 100 -8.70 -12.49 -4.12
CA PHE A 100 -8.56 -11.20 -3.44
C PHE A 100 -9.72 -10.25 -3.76
N VAL A 101 -10.94 -10.79 -3.77
CA VAL A 101 -12.16 -10.00 -3.83
C VAL A 101 -12.52 -9.61 -2.39
N PRO A 102 -12.63 -8.31 -2.10
CA PRO A 102 -13.00 -7.85 -0.77
C PRO A 102 -14.39 -8.35 -0.36
N ALA A 103 -14.61 -8.44 0.94
CA ALA A 103 -15.89 -8.81 1.50
C ALA A 103 -16.97 -7.75 1.16
N PRO A 104 -18.25 -8.16 1.00
CA PRO A 104 -19.32 -7.26 0.53
C PRO A 104 -19.58 -6.03 1.42
N GLU A 105 -19.26 -6.11 2.72
CA GLU A 105 -19.42 -4.97 3.63
C GLU A 105 -18.67 -3.71 3.22
N TYR A 106 -17.56 -3.86 2.46
CA TYR A 106 -16.79 -2.72 1.94
C TYR A 106 -17.48 -2.01 0.77
N GLU A 107 -18.49 -2.61 0.15
CA GLU A 107 -19.28 -1.96 -0.92
C GLU A 107 -20.01 -0.70 -0.43
N ALA A 108 -20.27 -0.59 0.88
CA ALA A 108 -20.82 0.62 1.48
C ALA A 108 -19.98 1.88 1.22
N LEU A 109 -18.67 1.72 0.98
CA LEU A 109 -17.78 2.84 0.63
C LEU A 109 -18.13 3.47 -0.73
N GLU A 110 -18.82 2.75 -1.62
CA GLU A 110 -19.27 3.28 -2.92
C GLU A 110 -20.39 4.31 -2.78
N THR A 111 -21.09 4.36 -1.65
CA THR A 111 -22.04 5.41 -1.33
C THR A 111 -21.38 6.64 -0.71
N LYS A 112 -20.19 6.45 -0.10
CA LYS A 112 -19.42 7.50 0.58
C LYS A 112 -18.51 8.27 -0.38
N TYR A 113 -17.96 7.57 -1.39
CA TYR A 113 -16.97 8.12 -2.31
C TYR A 113 -17.36 7.94 -3.77
N ASP A 114 -17.10 8.93 -4.61
CA ASP A 114 -17.33 8.82 -6.07
C ASP A 114 -16.20 8.08 -6.77
N PHE A 115 -16.31 6.77 -6.88
CA PHE A 115 -15.32 5.89 -7.50
C PHE A 115 -15.15 6.11 -9.01
N LYS A 116 -16.11 6.77 -9.67
CA LYS A 116 -16.10 6.98 -11.12
C LYS A 116 -15.41 8.27 -11.51
N LYS A 117 -15.62 9.35 -10.75
CA LYS A 117 -15.13 10.71 -11.06
C LYS A 117 -14.04 11.16 -10.07
N GLY A 118 -14.08 10.68 -8.83
CA GLY A 118 -13.13 11.06 -7.80
C GLY A 118 -11.70 10.65 -8.12
N ILE A 119 -10.75 11.45 -7.67
CA ILE A 119 -9.32 11.16 -7.72
C ILE A 119 -8.91 10.67 -6.33
N PHE A 120 -8.43 9.44 -6.25
CA PHE A 120 -7.99 8.81 -5.02
C PHE A 120 -6.48 8.90 -4.90
N VAL A 121 -5.99 9.57 -3.88
CA VAL A 121 -4.57 9.90 -3.70
C VAL A 121 -4.04 9.22 -2.45
N HIS A 122 -3.02 8.39 -2.58
CA HIS A 122 -2.29 7.83 -1.44
C HIS A 122 -1.09 8.70 -1.12
N PHE A 123 -1.25 9.58 -0.16
CA PHE A 123 -0.19 10.48 0.30
C PHE A 123 0.54 9.87 1.51
N ARG A 124 1.51 9.00 1.22
CA ARG A 124 2.27 8.27 2.22
C ARG A 124 3.41 9.10 2.78
N LEU A 125 3.35 9.40 4.07
CA LEU A 125 4.38 10.13 4.83
C LEU A 125 4.92 9.28 6.00
N GLY A 126 4.16 9.18 7.03
CA GLY A 126 4.27 8.39 8.24
C GLY A 126 5.68 8.06 8.70
N ASP A 127 5.87 6.79 8.93
CA ASP A 127 7.13 6.20 9.37
C ASP A 127 8.31 6.50 8.43
N LYS A 128 8.07 6.53 7.12
CA LYS A 128 9.13 6.80 6.13
C LYS A 128 9.71 8.19 6.27
N PHE A 129 8.86 9.20 6.48
CA PHE A 129 9.29 10.57 6.71
C PHE A 129 10.13 10.68 7.99
N ARG A 130 9.63 10.14 9.09
CA ARG A 130 10.30 10.18 10.40
C ARG A 130 11.62 9.43 10.41
N LEU A 131 11.66 8.23 9.81
CA LEU A 131 12.88 7.42 9.71
C LEU A 131 13.95 8.11 8.87
N ASN A 132 13.59 8.69 7.72
CA ASN A 132 14.53 9.44 6.90
C ASN A 132 15.07 10.68 7.64
N LEU A 133 14.21 11.42 8.31
CA LEU A 133 14.64 12.59 9.12
C LEU A 133 15.63 12.16 10.20
N ALA A 134 15.38 11.03 10.88
CA ALA A 134 16.27 10.51 11.90
C ALA A 134 17.64 10.07 11.32
N GLU A 135 17.65 9.44 10.15
CA GLU A 135 18.90 9.03 9.49
C GLU A 135 19.69 10.26 8.97
N LEU A 136 19.03 11.23 8.37
CA LEU A 136 19.65 12.47 7.91
C LEU A 136 20.26 13.28 9.05
N ARG A 137 19.62 13.34 10.22
CA ARG A 137 20.17 13.98 11.43
C ARG A 137 21.45 13.30 11.93
N LYS A 138 21.67 12.04 11.59
CA LYS A 138 22.89 11.29 11.89
C LYS A 138 23.95 11.44 10.77
N GLY A 139 23.74 12.28 9.79
CA GLY A 139 24.64 12.46 8.65
C GLY A 139 24.58 11.32 7.62
N LYS A 140 23.54 10.47 7.66
CA LYS A 140 23.32 9.39 6.69
C LYS A 140 22.44 9.83 5.54
N SER A 141 22.37 9.03 4.48
CA SER A 141 21.47 9.25 3.35
C SER A 141 20.04 8.78 3.67
N VAL A 142 19.05 9.26 2.89
CA VAL A 142 17.67 8.77 2.93
C VAL A 142 17.61 7.28 2.60
N LYS A 143 16.83 6.56 3.36
CA LYS A 143 16.63 5.12 3.20
C LYS A 143 15.33 4.80 2.43
N TYR A 144 14.33 5.64 2.60
CA TYR A 144 13.01 5.43 2.02
C TYR A 144 12.67 6.52 1.02
N VAL A 145 11.86 6.18 0.06
CA VAL A 145 11.32 7.15 -0.90
C VAL A 145 10.13 7.87 -0.26
N VAL A 146 10.24 9.20 -0.20
CA VAL A 146 9.14 10.08 0.21
C VAL A 146 8.96 11.12 -0.88
N MET A 147 7.77 11.17 -1.46
CA MET A 147 7.43 12.12 -2.52
C MET A 147 7.18 13.50 -1.92
N LYS A 148 7.61 14.54 -2.63
CA LYS A 148 7.27 15.94 -2.29
C LYS A 148 5.78 16.20 -2.51
N PRO A 149 5.18 17.16 -1.76
CA PRO A 149 3.80 17.56 -1.96
C PRO A 149 3.48 17.95 -3.41
N GLU A 150 4.42 18.61 -4.08
CA GLU A 150 4.30 19.08 -5.45
C GLU A 150 4.02 17.93 -6.45
N PHE A 151 4.50 16.73 -6.16
CA PHE A 151 4.18 15.56 -6.99
C PHE A 151 2.67 15.31 -7.03
N TYR A 152 2.03 15.37 -5.87
CA TYR A 152 0.61 15.11 -5.77
C TYR A 152 -0.23 16.25 -6.36
N GLU A 153 0.15 17.51 -6.03
CA GLU A 153 -0.57 18.70 -6.52
C GLU A 153 -0.51 18.81 -8.04
N ASP A 154 0.66 18.61 -8.65
CA ASP A 154 0.84 18.67 -10.10
C ASP A 154 -0.07 17.62 -10.78
N HIS A 155 -0.05 16.37 -10.32
CA HIS A 155 -0.86 15.31 -10.91
C HIS A 155 -2.36 15.42 -10.60
N ILE A 156 -2.74 15.91 -9.42
CA ILE A 156 -4.14 16.23 -9.15
C ILE A 156 -4.61 17.31 -10.14
N SER A 157 -3.83 18.36 -10.33
CA SER A 157 -4.15 19.45 -11.26
C SER A 157 -4.30 18.97 -12.71
N GLU A 158 -3.43 18.05 -13.16
CA GLU A 158 -3.50 17.45 -14.49
C GLU A 158 -4.77 16.58 -14.70
N LEU A 159 -5.15 15.83 -13.65
CA LEU A 159 -6.25 14.86 -13.74
C LEU A 159 -7.61 15.50 -13.44
N ARG A 160 -7.66 16.47 -12.54
CA ARG A 160 -8.90 17.04 -12.00
C ARG A 160 -9.63 17.88 -13.03
N LYS A 161 -10.89 17.53 -13.28
CA LYS A 161 -11.83 18.42 -13.95
C LYS A 161 -12.55 19.27 -12.91
N LYS A 162 -13.19 20.34 -13.37
CA LYS A 162 -13.98 21.21 -12.51
C LYS A 162 -14.98 20.41 -11.68
N ASP A 163 -15.02 20.69 -10.39
CA ASP A 163 -15.94 20.11 -9.39
C ASP A 163 -15.79 18.59 -9.13
N GLU A 164 -14.71 17.96 -9.62
CA GLU A 164 -14.44 16.56 -9.29
C GLU A 164 -13.80 16.45 -7.89
N PRO A 165 -14.30 15.53 -7.02
CA PRO A 165 -13.75 15.39 -5.68
C PRO A 165 -12.36 14.76 -5.68
N VAL A 166 -11.54 15.18 -4.74
CA VAL A 166 -10.21 14.62 -4.47
C VAL A 166 -10.21 14.05 -3.06
N TYR A 167 -9.86 12.79 -2.93
CA TYR A 167 -9.82 12.05 -1.68
C TYR A 167 -8.38 11.70 -1.31
N ILE A 168 -7.92 12.23 -0.18
CA ILE A 168 -6.53 12.04 0.30
C ILE A 168 -6.52 10.99 1.40
N PHE A 169 -5.89 9.87 1.12
CA PHE A 169 -5.61 8.80 2.06
C PHE A 169 -4.17 8.94 2.55
N THR A 170 -3.99 9.09 3.84
CA THR A 170 -2.68 9.31 4.45
C THR A 170 -2.61 8.72 5.84
N ASP A 171 -1.42 8.35 6.25
CA ASP A 171 -1.10 7.89 7.61
C ASP A 171 -0.70 9.04 8.56
N GLU A 172 -0.62 10.28 8.05
CA GLU A 172 -0.30 11.49 8.83
C GLU A 172 -1.21 12.66 8.41
N PRO A 173 -2.50 12.63 8.79
CA PRO A 173 -3.50 13.58 8.29
C PRO A 173 -3.15 15.04 8.61
N GLU A 174 -2.65 15.34 9.81
CA GLU A 174 -2.31 16.72 10.18
C GLU A 174 -1.11 17.26 9.39
N LEU A 175 -0.12 16.41 9.16
CA LEU A 175 1.02 16.77 8.31
C LEU A 175 0.58 16.96 6.85
N ALA A 176 -0.26 16.07 6.35
CA ALA A 176 -0.77 16.15 4.98
C ALA A 176 -1.60 17.43 4.76
N LYS A 177 -2.51 17.77 5.68
CA LYS A 177 -3.32 19.02 5.63
C LYS A 177 -2.47 20.30 5.63
N CYS A 178 -1.27 20.23 6.21
CA CYS A 178 -0.33 21.35 6.17
C CYS A 178 0.38 21.46 4.81
N LEU A 179 0.60 20.34 4.13
CA LEU A 179 1.47 20.26 2.97
C LEU A 179 0.75 20.42 1.64
N ILE A 180 -0.51 19.96 1.54
CA ILE A 180 -1.31 20.01 0.32
C ILE A 180 -2.60 20.80 0.55
N SER A 181 -3.33 21.09 -0.53
CA SER A 181 -4.53 21.92 -0.47
C SER A 181 -5.57 21.40 0.52
N ARG A 182 -6.12 22.30 1.36
CA ARG A 182 -7.17 22.00 2.34
C ARG A 182 -8.55 21.81 1.73
N GLU A 183 -8.74 22.12 0.45
CA GLU A 183 -10.00 21.90 -0.25
C GLU A 183 -10.26 20.42 -0.58
N TYR A 184 -9.24 19.57 -0.45
CA TYR A 184 -9.37 18.13 -0.65
C TYR A 184 -10.02 17.46 0.56
N THR A 185 -10.71 16.35 0.31
CA THR A 185 -11.30 15.53 1.37
C THR A 185 -10.24 14.59 1.94
N PHE A 186 -9.83 14.85 3.19
CA PHE A 186 -8.94 13.92 3.91
C PHE A 186 -9.76 12.77 4.46
N VAL A 187 -9.35 11.57 4.11
CA VAL A 187 -10.07 10.34 4.41
C VAL A 187 -9.49 9.70 5.66
N ASP A 188 -10.37 9.46 6.64
CA ASP A 188 -10.05 8.75 7.88
C ASP A 188 -10.63 7.33 7.82
N GLU A 189 -9.95 6.47 7.07
CA GLU A 189 -10.32 5.07 6.88
C GLU A 189 -9.15 4.16 7.24
N GLY A 190 -9.47 2.94 7.69
CA GLY A 190 -8.49 1.91 7.98
C GLY A 190 -7.78 1.38 6.74
N ALA A 191 -6.84 0.46 6.94
CA ALA A 191 -6.05 -0.12 5.87
C ALA A 191 -6.90 -0.96 4.89
N ASN A 192 -7.93 -1.63 5.36
CA ASN A 192 -8.81 -2.46 4.55
C ASN A 192 -9.70 -1.60 3.65
N GLU A 193 -10.33 -0.56 4.21
CA GLU A 193 -11.14 0.41 3.48
C GLU A 193 -10.28 1.16 2.45
N THR A 194 -9.10 1.59 2.86
CA THR A 194 -8.12 2.22 1.96
C THR A 194 -7.78 1.27 0.80
N PHE A 195 -7.51 -0.01 1.11
CA PHE A 195 -7.25 -1.01 0.07
C PHE A 195 -8.42 -1.14 -0.89
N TYR A 196 -9.66 -1.30 -0.37
CA TYR A 196 -10.88 -1.39 -1.17
C TYR A 196 -11.02 -0.18 -2.11
N CYS A 197 -10.82 1.02 -1.58
CA CYS A 197 -10.91 2.26 -2.34
C CYS A 197 -9.91 2.27 -3.52
N PHE A 198 -8.64 1.96 -3.27
CA PHE A 198 -7.64 1.91 -4.34
C PHE A 198 -7.82 0.75 -5.30
N GLN A 199 -8.38 -0.37 -4.87
CA GLN A 199 -8.70 -1.49 -5.73
C GLN A 199 -9.80 -1.13 -6.75
N ASN A 200 -10.83 -0.39 -6.34
CA ASN A 200 -12.04 -0.12 -7.14
C ASN A 200 -12.08 1.25 -7.80
N ALA A 201 -11.41 2.26 -7.27
CA ALA A 201 -11.36 3.59 -7.88
C ALA A 201 -10.79 3.54 -9.30
N ARG A 202 -11.36 4.37 -10.19
CA ARG A 202 -10.93 4.44 -11.60
C ARG A 202 -9.71 5.34 -11.81
N ARG A 203 -9.56 6.36 -10.96
CA ARG A 203 -8.52 7.41 -11.09
C ARG A 203 -7.75 7.47 -9.79
N VAL A 204 -6.47 7.11 -9.84
CA VAL A 204 -5.65 6.97 -8.64
C VAL A 204 -4.25 7.55 -8.82
N ILE A 205 -3.75 8.20 -7.78
CA ILE A 205 -2.37 8.63 -7.64
C ILE A 205 -1.81 7.87 -6.43
N ILE A 206 -0.83 6.99 -6.65
CA ILE A 206 -0.26 6.18 -5.58
C ILE A 206 1.14 6.65 -5.19
N SER A 207 1.54 6.31 -3.98
CA SER A 207 2.89 6.48 -3.47
C SER A 207 3.67 5.17 -3.52
N GLU A 208 4.93 5.19 -3.10
CA GLU A 208 5.70 3.97 -2.85
C GLU A 208 5.18 3.26 -1.59
N SER A 209 4.12 2.48 -1.77
CA SER A 209 3.50 1.68 -0.73
C SER A 209 2.99 0.36 -1.28
N THR A 210 3.40 -0.74 -0.66
CA THR A 210 2.91 -2.08 -1.03
C THR A 210 1.40 -2.18 -0.93
N LEU A 211 0.74 -1.41 -0.06
CA LEU A 211 -0.72 -1.37 0.07
C LEU A 211 -1.37 -0.89 -1.22
N SER A 212 -1.05 0.32 -1.67
CA SER A 212 -1.65 0.90 -2.86
C SER A 212 -1.22 0.20 -4.15
N ILE A 213 0.03 -0.29 -4.21
CA ILE A 213 0.51 -1.10 -5.33
C ILE A 213 -0.29 -2.40 -5.45
N ALA A 214 -0.43 -3.16 -4.35
CA ALA A 214 -1.22 -4.39 -4.34
C ALA A 214 -2.69 -4.14 -4.71
N ALA A 215 -3.30 -3.09 -4.18
CA ALA A 215 -4.68 -2.72 -4.48
C ALA A 215 -4.88 -2.44 -5.98
N VAL A 216 -4.00 -1.65 -6.58
CA VAL A 216 -4.05 -1.35 -8.02
C VAL A 216 -3.82 -2.59 -8.87
N LEU A 217 -2.86 -3.45 -8.51
CA LEU A 217 -2.55 -4.69 -9.24
C LEU A 217 -3.71 -5.70 -9.18
N LEU A 218 -4.42 -5.78 -8.06
CA LEU A 218 -5.57 -6.68 -7.88
C LEU A 218 -6.87 -6.12 -8.43
N GLY A 219 -6.96 -4.80 -8.56
CA GLY A 219 -8.16 -4.12 -9.02
C GLY A 219 -8.45 -4.26 -10.51
N SER A 220 -9.55 -3.66 -10.91
CA SER A 220 -9.91 -3.46 -12.31
C SER A 220 -8.93 -2.48 -12.99
N LYS A 221 -8.89 -2.51 -14.33
CA LYS A 221 -8.06 -1.58 -15.10
C LYS A 221 -8.44 -0.13 -14.77
N LYS A 222 -7.46 0.64 -14.33
CA LYS A 222 -7.63 2.06 -14.02
C LYS A 222 -7.80 2.86 -15.29
N LYS A 223 -8.59 3.92 -15.22
CA LYS A 223 -8.71 4.91 -16.30
C LYS A 223 -7.47 5.81 -16.29
N ASP A 224 -7.19 6.39 -15.13
CA ASP A 224 -6.03 7.24 -14.91
C ASP A 224 -5.27 6.70 -13.69
N LEU A 225 -4.00 6.33 -13.91
CA LEU A 225 -3.14 5.78 -12.87
C LEU A 225 -1.80 6.51 -12.90
N VAL A 226 -1.50 7.22 -11.82
CA VAL A 226 -0.19 7.82 -11.59
C VAL A 226 0.57 6.99 -10.58
N VAL A 227 1.72 6.49 -11.00
CA VAL A 227 2.62 5.68 -10.17
C VAL A 227 3.97 6.33 -10.17
N PRO A 228 4.57 6.60 -9.00
CA PRO A 228 5.99 6.94 -8.95
C PRO A 228 6.78 5.81 -9.64
N ASN A 229 7.79 6.15 -10.44
CA ASN A 229 8.54 5.17 -11.24
C ASN A 229 9.38 4.24 -10.36
N PHE A 230 8.70 3.38 -9.63
CA PHE A 230 9.31 2.30 -8.88
C PHE A 230 9.03 0.98 -9.61
N LEU A 231 10.04 0.32 -9.90
CA LEU A 231 10.39 -0.96 -10.46
C LEU A 231 9.38 -2.13 -10.40
N TYR A 232 8.18 -1.96 -9.81
CA TYR A 232 7.36 -3.10 -9.41
C TYR A 232 6.05 -3.28 -10.17
N MET A 233 5.75 -2.37 -11.10
CA MET A 233 4.55 -2.51 -11.91
C MET A 233 4.82 -3.41 -13.12
N PRO A 234 3.93 -4.40 -13.42
CA PRO A 234 4.05 -5.20 -14.63
C PRO A 234 4.05 -4.32 -15.88
N PRO A 235 4.81 -4.69 -16.93
CA PRO A 235 4.94 -3.89 -18.17
C PRO A 235 3.61 -3.67 -18.90
N ASP A 236 2.60 -4.52 -18.67
CA ASP A 236 1.25 -4.40 -19.26
C ASP A 236 0.38 -3.29 -18.66
N TYR A 237 0.75 -2.77 -17.50
CA TYR A 237 0.15 -1.55 -17.01
C TYR A 237 0.71 -0.41 -17.86
N LYS A 238 -0.14 0.15 -18.73
CA LYS A 238 0.11 1.49 -19.26
C LYS A 238 0.16 2.42 -18.05
N LEU A 239 1.35 2.56 -17.54
CA LEU A 239 1.68 3.65 -16.68
C LEU A 239 1.35 4.89 -17.51
N VAL A 240 0.43 5.72 -17.07
CA VAL A 240 0.56 7.13 -17.35
C VAL A 240 1.79 7.49 -16.50
N THR A 241 2.95 7.09 -17.02
CA THR A 241 4.20 7.62 -16.52
C THR A 241 4.05 9.09 -16.78
N SER A 242 3.84 9.83 -15.73
CA SER A 242 4.11 11.24 -15.80
C SER A 242 5.44 11.36 -16.52
N PRO A 243 5.58 12.25 -17.53
CA PRO A 243 6.83 12.53 -18.19
C PRO A 243 7.96 12.87 -17.20
N TYR A 244 7.61 13.09 -15.94
CA TYR A 244 8.49 13.33 -14.80
C TYR A 244 9.22 12.07 -14.27
N PHE A 245 8.91 10.88 -14.75
CA PHE A 245 9.52 9.62 -14.28
C PHE A 245 10.21 8.78 -15.36
N SER A 246 10.45 9.32 -16.55
CA SER A 246 11.39 8.71 -17.51
C SER A 246 12.81 8.71 -16.91
N GLU A 247 13.61 7.71 -17.25
CA GLU A 247 14.99 7.54 -16.78
C GLU A 247 15.78 8.84 -16.88
N GLY A 248 16.06 9.50 -15.75
CA GLY A 248 16.83 10.73 -15.74
C GLY A 248 16.64 11.61 -14.51
N GLU A 249 17.29 12.75 -14.51
CA GLU A 249 17.33 13.71 -13.39
C GLU A 249 15.99 14.29 -12.96
N SER A 250 14.98 14.28 -13.84
CA SER A 250 13.64 14.79 -13.56
C SER A 250 12.95 14.08 -12.40
N ASN A 251 13.26 12.79 -12.15
CA ASN A 251 12.70 12.03 -11.02
C ASN A 251 13.15 12.57 -9.67
N LYS A 252 14.35 13.16 -9.64
CA LYS A 252 14.94 13.69 -8.42
C LYS A 252 14.18 14.93 -7.90
N LYS A 253 13.51 15.66 -8.78
CA LYS A 253 12.75 16.88 -8.45
C LYS A 253 11.68 16.62 -7.38
N TYR A 254 10.99 15.49 -7.46
CA TYR A 254 9.87 15.18 -6.58
C TYR A 254 10.23 14.34 -5.35
N LEU A 255 11.50 14.06 -5.10
CA LEU A 255 11.93 13.30 -3.94
C LEU A 255 12.45 14.21 -2.84
N LEU A 256 12.01 13.96 -1.60
CA LEU A 256 12.65 14.53 -0.41
C LEU A 256 13.98 13.81 -0.15
N ARG A 257 15.08 14.53 -0.15
CA ARG A 257 16.43 13.94 -0.10
C ARG A 257 17.35 14.53 0.92
N THR A 258 17.17 15.80 1.24
CA THR A 258 18.12 16.55 2.05
C THR A 258 17.53 16.86 3.42
N LEU A 259 18.42 16.95 4.42
CA LEU A 259 18.01 17.34 5.77
C LEU A 259 17.29 18.71 5.78
N ALA A 260 17.73 19.64 4.94
CA ALA A 260 17.10 20.97 4.83
C ALA A 260 15.64 20.86 4.41
N GLU A 261 15.32 20.07 3.35
CA GLU A 261 13.93 19.86 2.89
C GLU A 261 13.04 19.28 4.00
N TYR A 262 13.56 18.29 4.75
CA TYR A 262 12.82 17.68 5.86
C TYR A 262 12.61 18.67 7.02
N ILE A 263 13.63 19.46 7.36
CA ILE A 263 13.54 20.48 8.41
C ILE A 263 12.55 21.59 8.03
N ASP A 264 12.54 22.01 6.77
CA ASP A 264 11.60 23.03 6.29
C ASP A 264 10.15 22.57 6.43
N ILE A 265 9.85 21.30 6.12
CA ILE A 265 8.53 20.72 6.36
C ILE A 265 8.20 20.71 7.86
N VAL A 266 9.11 20.23 8.70
CA VAL A 266 8.92 20.18 10.16
C VAL A 266 8.61 21.58 10.71
N LYS A 267 9.37 22.60 10.31
CA LYS A 267 9.16 23.99 10.72
C LYS A 267 7.83 24.54 10.21
N LYS A 268 7.52 24.36 8.92
CA LYS A 268 6.29 24.82 8.28
C LYS A 268 5.05 24.25 8.97
N CYS A 269 5.08 22.95 9.28
CA CYS A 269 3.92 22.23 9.81
C CYS A 269 3.93 22.10 11.33
N LYS A 270 4.92 22.63 12.03
CA LYS A 270 5.07 22.57 13.50
C LYS A 270 4.98 21.13 14.04
N VAL A 271 5.55 20.18 13.30
CA VAL A 271 5.60 18.77 13.68
C VAL A 271 6.80 18.55 14.60
N THR A 272 6.57 17.91 15.73
CA THR A 272 7.61 17.58 16.73
C THR A 272 8.27 16.23 16.44
#